data_8a16ab307d57c0f3e4ef4fb97497f809
#
_entry.id   8a16ab307d57c0f3e4ef4fb97497f809
#
_cell.length_a   1.000
_cell.length_b   1.000
_cell.length_c   1.000
_cell.angle_alpha   90.00
_cell.angle_beta   90.00
_cell.angle_gamma   90.00
#
_symmetry.space_group_name_H-M   'P 1'
#
loop_
_entity.id
_entity.type
_entity.pdbx_description
1 polymer ?
#
loop_
_entity_poly.entity_id
_entity_poly.type
_entity_poly.pdbx_seq_one_letter_code
_entity_poly.pdbx_strand_id
1 'polypeptide(L)'
;TNLIKDKGYNQDIINYIDSPSFKDENIDIYYLIKYFDNDNFVEHVNALISKGYSSKKIDKINSVNDETLYSVLEEKYVENIDKYLEYDFFKSANLERYLNYFNGNYKDTVVKVNIGLDKPYYEDSNVVTNFSDTVLVNKYNKLDSTFVPSNLTLLDNCSSGEHYLSVDAKKAYDELCKASLNDNMKISVNSSYRSYESQENVYNYYLKLYGKSYVEKYVATPGYSEHQTGLCLDVKSLSSNIFRNSKEYEWMLNNAYKYGFILRYPN
;
A
#
# COMPACT_ATOMS: atom_id res chain seq x y z
N THR A 1 -35.16 15.90 30.15
CA THR A 1 -35.02 14.72 29.27
C THR A 1 -35.79 14.86 27.94
N ASN A 2 -36.94 15.51 27.92
CA ASN A 2 -37.72 15.71 26.67
C ASN A 2 -37.15 16.80 25.78
N LEU A 3 -36.59 17.89 26.39
CA LEU A 3 -35.95 18.98 25.63
C LEU A 3 -34.73 18.56 24.81
N ILE A 4 -34.02 17.50 25.25
CA ILE A 4 -32.85 16.94 24.56
C ILE A 4 -33.28 16.16 23.31
N LYS A 5 -34.39 15.39 23.42
CA LYS A 5 -34.95 14.62 22.28
C LYS A 5 -35.50 15.50 21.16
N ASP A 6 -36.19 16.60 21.54
CA ASP A 6 -36.84 17.49 20.57
C ASP A 6 -35.85 18.33 19.74
N LYS A 7 -34.60 18.50 20.23
CA LYS A 7 -33.55 19.23 19.53
C LYS A 7 -32.55 18.40 18.77
N GLY A 8 -32.69 17.05 18.79
CA GLY A 8 -31.77 16.14 18.11
C GLY A 8 -30.36 16.06 18.73
N TYR A 9 -30.23 16.44 19.99
CA TYR A 9 -28.96 16.36 20.72
C TYR A 9 -28.62 14.91 21.13
N ASN A 10 -27.33 14.62 21.21
CA ASN A 10 -26.85 13.33 21.68
C ASN A 10 -27.27 13.09 23.14
N GLN A 11 -27.78 11.88 23.44
CA GLN A 11 -28.21 11.51 24.79
C GLN A 11 -27.03 11.19 25.72
N ASP A 12 -25.83 11.08 25.18
CA ASP A 12 -24.62 10.74 25.93
C ASP A 12 -24.07 11.94 26.74
N ILE A 13 -24.77 13.09 26.74
CA ILE A 13 -24.32 14.29 27.44
C ILE A 13 -24.04 14.07 28.93
N ILE A 14 -24.72 13.12 29.56
CA ILE A 14 -24.51 12.78 30.97
C ILE A 14 -23.08 12.28 31.19
N ASN A 15 -22.57 11.45 30.28
CA ASN A 15 -21.22 10.91 30.35
C ASN A 15 -20.17 12.02 30.23
N TYR A 16 -20.45 13.09 29.47
CA TYR A 16 -19.59 14.25 29.43
C TYR A 16 -19.60 15.02 30.74
N ILE A 17 -20.80 15.26 31.32
CA ILE A 17 -20.98 16.01 32.59
C ILE A 17 -20.30 15.29 33.76
N ASP A 18 -20.35 13.96 33.79
CA ASP A 18 -19.75 13.16 34.84
C ASP A 18 -18.21 13.08 34.74
N SER A 19 -17.63 13.53 33.62
CA SER A 19 -16.19 13.54 33.42
C SER A 19 -15.50 14.65 34.23
N PRO A 20 -14.35 14.37 34.88
CA PRO A 20 -13.52 15.40 35.53
C PRO A 20 -13.03 16.50 34.56
N SER A 21 -12.95 16.19 33.29
CA SER A 21 -12.50 17.10 32.23
C SER A 21 -13.64 17.88 31.56
N PHE A 22 -14.88 17.79 32.08
CA PHE A 22 -16.02 18.52 31.55
C PHE A 22 -15.78 20.04 31.58
N LYS A 23 -16.21 20.73 30.50
CA LYS A 23 -16.12 22.18 30.35
C LYS A 23 -17.48 22.75 29.94
N ASP A 24 -18.05 23.61 30.77
CA ASP A 24 -19.36 24.23 30.52
C ASP A 24 -19.43 24.97 29.18
N GLU A 25 -18.34 25.63 28.78
CA GLU A 25 -18.25 26.35 27.51
C GLU A 25 -18.35 25.47 26.25
N ASN A 26 -18.12 24.16 26.38
CA ASN A 26 -18.17 23.23 25.28
C ASN A 26 -19.50 22.45 25.18
N ILE A 27 -20.46 22.72 26.05
CA ILE A 27 -21.69 21.93 26.17
C ILE A 27 -22.47 21.85 24.86
N ASP A 28 -22.57 22.93 24.10
CA ASP A 28 -23.27 22.93 22.81
C ASP A 28 -22.61 22.03 21.75
N ILE A 29 -21.30 21.82 21.90
CA ILE A 29 -20.53 20.93 21.00
C ILE A 29 -20.66 19.49 21.47
N TYR A 30 -20.59 19.21 22.78
CA TYR A 30 -20.79 17.86 23.31
C TYR A 30 -22.13 17.27 22.91
N TYR A 31 -23.19 18.04 22.82
CA TYR A 31 -24.49 17.57 22.32
C TYR A 31 -24.46 17.03 20.89
N LEU A 32 -23.45 17.38 20.11
CA LEU A 32 -23.30 17.01 18.70
C LEU A 32 -22.28 15.89 18.50
N ILE A 33 -21.56 15.46 19.54
CA ILE A 33 -20.49 14.47 19.47
C ILE A 33 -20.91 13.21 20.22
N LYS A 34 -20.81 12.06 19.56
CA LYS A 34 -21.06 10.76 20.21
C LYS A 34 -19.99 10.50 21.27
N TYR A 35 -20.43 10.11 22.48
CA TYR A 35 -19.52 9.67 23.52
C TYR A 35 -18.98 8.25 23.23
N PHE A 36 -17.70 8.07 23.52
CA PHE A 36 -17.06 6.76 23.52
C PHE A 36 -16.43 6.53 24.89
N ASP A 37 -16.63 5.34 25.45
CA ASP A 37 -16.06 4.95 26.74
C ASP A 37 -14.57 4.62 26.57
N ASN A 38 -13.74 5.63 26.80
CA ASN A 38 -12.29 5.59 26.67
C ASN A 38 -11.68 6.54 27.71
N ASP A 39 -10.58 6.12 28.31
CA ASP A 39 -9.79 6.98 29.20
C ASP A 39 -9.39 8.29 28.47
N ASN A 40 -9.53 9.41 29.16
CA ASN A 40 -9.23 10.76 28.64
C ASN A 40 -10.09 11.22 27.44
N PHE A 41 -11.18 10.52 27.09
CA PHE A 41 -12.00 10.88 25.91
C PHE A 41 -12.45 12.34 25.93
N VAL A 42 -13.00 12.83 27.03
CA VAL A 42 -13.50 14.22 27.15
C VAL A 42 -12.35 15.22 27.06
N GLU A 43 -11.17 14.86 27.56
CA GLU A 43 -9.96 15.69 27.45
C GLU A 43 -9.51 15.81 25.99
N HIS A 44 -9.46 14.70 25.25
CA HIS A 44 -9.17 14.72 23.81
C HIS A 44 -10.19 15.52 23.01
N VAL A 45 -11.48 15.36 23.29
CA VAL A 45 -12.55 16.17 22.66
C VAL A 45 -12.33 17.66 22.92
N ASN A 46 -12.00 18.04 24.14
CA ASN A 46 -11.69 19.44 24.49
C ASN A 46 -10.48 19.98 23.75
N ALA A 47 -9.42 19.19 23.64
CA ALA A 47 -8.23 19.58 22.90
C ALA A 47 -8.54 19.78 21.41
N LEU A 48 -9.31 18.88 20.79
CA LEU A 48 -9.73 19.01 19.40
C LEU A 48 -10.65 20.23 19.18
N ILE A 49 -11.57 20.52 20.09
CA ILE A 49 -12.40 21.75 20.06
C ILE A 49 -11.50 22.99 20.11
N SER A 50 -10.54 23.02 21.03
CA SER A 50 -9.62 24.15 21.17
C SER A 50 -8.75 24.40 19.95
N LYS A 51 -8.48 23.34 19.15
CA LYS A 51 -7.79 23.42 17.85
C LYS A 51 -8.69 23.85 16.69
N GLY A 52 -10.00 23.98 16.91
CA GLY A 52 -10.95 24.44 15.90
C GLY A 52 -11.57 23.33 15.03
N TYR A 53 -11.47 22.06 15.45
CA TYR A 53 -12.17 20.98 14.76
C TYR A 53 -13.69 21.08 15.00
N SER A 54 -14.48 20.90 13.94
CA SER A 54 -15.94 20.82 14.05
C SER A 54 -16.38 19.50 14.69
N SER A 55 -17.57 19.49 15.31
CA SER A 55 -18.17 18.27 15.88
C SER A 55 -18.16 17.10 14.92
N LYS A 56 -18.50 17.30 13.65
CA LYS A 56 -18.49 16.26 12.62
C LYS A 56 -17.08 15.67 12.37
N LYS A 57 -16.04 16.51 12.41
CA LYS A 57 -14.66 16.03 12.27
C LYS A 57 -14.21 15.28 13.52
N ILE A 58 -14.60 15.76 14.70
CA ILE A 58 -14.30 15.09 15.98
C ILE A 58 -14.95 13.71 16.03
N ASP A 59 -16.20 13.56 15.62
CA ASP A 59 -16.84 12.24 15.51
C ASP A 59 -16.09 11.29 14.59
N LYS A 60 -15.61 11.80 13.46
CA LYS A 60 -14.82 10.98 12.52
C LYS A 60 -13.47 10.56 13.12
N ILE A 61 -12.78 11.46 13.83
CA ILE A 61 -11.53 11.16 14.55
C ILE A 61 -11.79 10.12 15.63
N ASN A 62 -12.83 10.30 16.43
CA ASN A 62 -13.19 9.40 17.52
C ASN A 62 -13.54 7.99 17.01
N SER A 63 -14.12 7.89 15.82
CA SER A 63 -14.47 6.58 15.23
C SER A 63 -13.25 5.67 14.96
N VAL A 64 -12.05 6.25 14.89
CA VAL A 64 -10.79 5.50 14.69
C VAL A 64 -10.25 4.99 16.03
N ASN A 65 -10.55 5.67 17.14
CA ASN A 65 -10.11 5.36 18.49
C ASN A 65 -8.58 5.08 18.59
N ASP A 66 -7.77 6.08 18.19
CA ASP A 66 -6.33 5.94 18.03
C ASP A 66 -5.59 7.07 18.80
N GLU A 67 -4.92 6.70 19.88
CA GLU A 67 -4.18 7.62 20.76
C GLU A 67 -3.06 8.37 20.03
N THR A 68 -2.41 7.72 19.07
CA THR A 68 -1.38 8.37 18.24
C THR A 68 -1.99 9.49 17.40
N LEU A 69 -3.20 9.26 16.87
CA LEU A 69 -3.93 10.27 16.10
C LEU A 69 -4.32 11.45 16.98
N TYR A 70 -4.85 11.21 18.16
CA TYR A 70 -5.18 12.27 19.13
C TYR A 70 -3.95 13.10 19.44
N SER A 71 -2.83 12.48 19.83
CA SER A 71 -1.59 13.18 20.17
C SER A 71 -1.15 14.14 19.06
N VAL A 72 -1.16 13.71 17.81
CA VAL A 72 -0.77 14.57 16.67
C VAL A 72 -1.77 15.70 16.44
N LEU A 73 -3.08 15.42 16.55
CA LEU A 73 -4.13 16.41 16.27
C LEU A 73 -4.32 17.42 17.40
N GLU A 74 -3.95 17.07 18.62
CA GLU A 74 -3.90 18.01 19.76
C GLU A 74 -2.80 19.06 19.59
N GLU A 75 -1.69 18.68 18.96
CA GLU A 75 -0.61 19.62 18.66
C GLU A 75 -0.83 20.39 17.36
N LYS A 76 -1.32 19.75 16.31
CA LYS A 76 -1.39 20.28 14.96
C LYS A 76 -2.79 20.20 14.36
N TYR A 77 -3.34 21.33 13.94
CA TYR A 77 -4.58 21.34 13.16
C TYR A 77 -4.37 20.77 11.75
N VAL A 78 -5.21 19.81 11.37
CA VAL A 78 -5.22 19.20 10.03
C VAL A 78 -6.60 19.33 9.41
N GLU A 79 -6.77 20.31 8.53
CA GLU A 79 -8.08 20.68 7.97
C GLU A 79 -8.81 19.50 7.30
N ASN A 80 -8.08 18.68 6.56
CA ASN A 80 -8.64 17.60 5.74
C ASN A 80 -8.40 16.21 6.34
N ILE A 81 -8.29 16.10 7.67
CA ILE A 81 -8.08 14.80 8.35
C ILE A 81 -9.15 13.79 8.01
N ASP A 82 -10.40 14.21 7.91
CA ASP A 82 -11.56 13.38 7.55
C ASP A 82 -11.37 12.65 6.21
N LYS A 83 -10.64 13.24 5.26
CA LYS A 83 -10.34 12.66 3.96
C LYS A 83 -9.32 11.50 4.04
N TYR A 84 -8.38 11.58 4.95
CA TYR A 84 -7.44 10.48 5.19
C TYR A 84 -8.12 9.32 5.94
N LEU A 85 -9.01 9.62 6.88
CA LEU A 85 -9.75 8.65 7.68
C LEU A 85 -10.84 7.88 6.89
N GLU A 86 -11.05 8.21 5.62
CA GLU A 86 -11.94 7.44 4.73
C GLU A 86 -11.36 6.08 4.32
N TYR A 87 -10.05 5.85 4.54
CA TYR A 87 -9.35 4.65 4.08
C TYR A 87 -8.97 3.72 5.22
N ASP A 88 -9.41 2.47 5.20
CA ASP A 88 -9.14 1.45 6.22
C ASP A 88 -7.64 1.15 6.40
N PHE A 89 -6.83 1.47 5.40
CA PHE A 89 -5.38 1.33 5.43
C PHE A 89 -4.64 2.59 5.90
N PHE A 90 -5.34 3.60 6.40
CA PHE A 90 -4.74 4.75 7.05
C PHE A 90 -3.92 4.30 8.28
N LYS A 91 -2.78 4.95 8.50
CA LYS A 91 -1.91 4.72 9.67
C LYS A 91 -1.60 6.07 10.31
N SER A 92 -2.07 6.27 11.53
CA SER A 92 -1.88 7.51 12.31
C SER A 92 -0.41 7.90 12.45
N ALA A 93 0.47 6.93 12.68
CA ALA A 93 1.92 7.14 12.76
C ALA A 93 2.56 7.72 11.47
N ASN A 94 1.85 7.62 10.34
CA ASN A 94 2.31 8.17 9.07
C ASN A 94 1.70 9.54 8.73
N LEU A 95 0.87 10.12 9.60
CA LEU A 95 0.09 11.34 9.27
C LEU A 95 0.98 12.48 8.77
N GLU A 96 2.08 12.78 9.46
CA GLU A 96 3.01 13.82 9.01
C GLU A 96 3.59 13.55 7.61
N ARG A 97 3.92 12.29 7.35
CA ARG A 97 4.43 11.87 6.05
C ARG A 97 3.38 12.04 4.95
N TYR A 98 2.10 11.73 5.24
CA TYR A 98 0.99 11.97 4.30
C TYR A 98 0.85 13.46 3.96
N LEU A 99 0.91 14.33 4.97
CA LEU A 99 0.80 15.77 4.78
C LEU A 99 1.94 16.32 3.92
N ASN A 100 3.16 15.84 4.16
CA ASN A 100 4.35 16.26 3.42
C ASN A 100 4.38 15.74 1.97
N TYR A 101 3.82 14.55 1.73
CA TYR A 101 3.81 13.89 0.42
C TYR A 101 2.55 14.15 -0.40
N PHE A 102 1.57 14.88 0.10
CA PHE A 102 0.27 15.07 -0.56
C PHE A 102 0.42 15.55 -2.01
N ASN A 103 -0.13 14.77 -2.95
CA ASN A 103 -0.03 15.00 -4.40
C ASN A 103 -1.36 15.39 -5.07
N GLY A 104 -2.35 15.83 -4.26
CA GLY A 104 -3.70 16.17 -4.74
C GLY A 104 -4.70 15.00 -4.66
N ASN A 105 -4.26 13.78 -4.31
CA ASN A 105 -5.12 12.62 -4.15
C ASN A 105 -4.84 11.91 -2.82
N TYR A 106 -5.81 11.90 -1.90
CA TYR A 106 -5.66 11.33 -0.56
C TYR A 106 -5.39 9.83 -0.57
N LYS A 107 -6.15 9.05 -1.36
CA LYS A 107 -5.97 7.60 -1.49
C LYS A 107 -4.57 7.25 -1.98
N ASP A 108 -4.15 7.88 -3.06
CA ASP A 108 -2.85 7.66 -3.68
C ASP A 108 -1.72 8.04 -2.72
N THR A 109 -1.88 9.17 -2.01
CA THR A 109 -0.93 9.61 -0.96
C THR A 109 -0.79 8.55 0.13
N VAL A 110 -1.91 8.08 0.71
CA VAL A 110 -1.86 7.08 1.80
C VAL A 110 -1.22 5.78 1.33
N VAL A 111 -1.58 5.29 0.13
CA VAL A 111 -0.96 4.09 -0.46
C VAL A 111 0.54 4.28 -0.64
N LYS A 112 0.96 5.35 -1.31
CA LYS A 112 2.38 5.60 -1.63
C LYS A 112 3.24 5.75 -0.39
N VAL A 113 2.78 6.49 0.59
CA VAL A 113 3.51 6.66 1.86
C VAL A 113 3.58 5.35 2.65
N ASN A 114 2.49 4.57 2.68
CA ASN A 114 2.50 3.28 3.38
C ASN A 114 3.49 2.27 2.79
N ILE A 115 3.74 2.34 1.50
CA ILE A 115 4.75 1.51 0.83
C ILE A 115 6.12 2.20 0.71
N GLY A 116 6.28 3.37 1.34
CA GLY A 116 7.56 4.06 1.47
C GLY A 116 8.01 4.88 0.27
N LEU A 117 7.12 5.21 -0.70
CA LEU A 117 7.51 5.98 -1.90
C LEU A 117 7.84 7.46 -1.62
N ASP A 118 7.54 7.95 -0.44
CA ASP A 118 7.93 9.27 0.06
C ASP A 118 9.38 9.33 0.57
N LYS A 119 9.98 8.19 0.85
CA LYS A 119 11.35 8.11 1.36
C LYS A 119 12.38 8.17 0.23
N PRO A 120 13.57 8.73 0.48
CA PRO A 120 14.70 8.66 -0.44
C PRO A 120 15.06 7.21 -0.77
N TYR A 121 15.56 6.96 -1.97
CA TYR A 121 15.97 5.63 -2.38
C TYR A 121 17.20 5.17 -1.59
N TYR A 122 17.18 3.92 -1.09
CA TYR A 122 18.31 3.21 -0.47
C TYR A 122 18.82 3.73 0.88
N GLU A 123 18.28 4.81 1.44
CA GLU A 123 18.82 5.36 2.70
C GLU A 123 18.44 4.51 3.93
N ASP A 124 17.25 3.92 3.96
CA ASP A 124 16.77 3.08 5.08
C ASP A 124 16.13 1.78 4.58
N SER A 125 16.87 1.01 3.77
CA SER A 125 16.29 -0.22 3.24
C SER A 125 16.20 -1.32 4.30
N ASN A 126 15.00 -1.87 4.47
CA ASN A 126 14.76 -3.02 5.32
C ASN A 126 15.25 -4.29 4.63
N VAL A 127 15.98 -5.14 5.33
CA VAL A 127 16.24 -6.51 4.89
C VAL A 127 15.02 -7.36 5.19
N VAL A 128 14.47 -8.00 4.16
CA VAL A 128 13.34 -8.94 4.32
C VAL A 128 13.85 -10.19 5.03
N THR A 129 13.37 -10.42 6.26
CA THR A 129 13.72 -11.58 7.08
C THR A 129 12.62 -12.65 7.08
N ASN A 130 11.36 -12.25 6.88
CA ASN A 130 10.21 -13.14 6.81
C ASN A 130 9.71 -13.20 5.36
N PHE A 131 10.02 -14.28 4.68
CA PHE A 131 9.60 -14.50 3.30
C PHE A 131 8.21 -15.16 3.26
N SER A 132 7.32 -14.63 2.46
CA SER A 132 5.98 -15.16 2.18
C SER A 132 5.60 -14.89 0.73
N ASP A 133 4.52 -15.50 0.25
CA ASP A 133 4.03 -15.30 -1.12
C ASP A 133 3.50 -13.88 -1.39
N THR A 134 3.35 -13.07 -0.34
CA THR A 134 2.96 -11.67 -0.42
C THR A 134 4.09 -10.71 -0.04
N VAL A 135 5.34 -11.18 -0.08
CA VAL A 135 6.52 -10.37 0.24
C VAL A 135 6.62 -9.15 -0.67
N LEU A 136 6.88 -8.00 -0.06
CA LEU A 136 7.14 -6.76 -0.80
C LEU A 136 8.65 -6.56 -0.94
N VAL A 137 9.16 -6.69 -2.15
CA VAL A 137 10.53 -6.33 -2.51
C VAL A 137 10.49 -5.10 -3.41
N ASN A 138 11.21 -4.05 -3.03
CA ASN A 138 11.26 -2.79 -3.76
C ASN A 138 12.47 -1.96 -3.28
N LYS A 139 12.55 -0.69 -3.67
CA LYS A 139 13.65 0.22 -3.31
C LYS A 139 13.88 0.42 -1.79
N TYR A 140 12.97 -0.03 -0.95
CA TYR A 140 13.01 0.12 0.51
C TYR A 140 13.04 -1.22 1.25
N ASN A 141 12.77 -2.31 0.54
CA ASN A 141 12.76 -3.66 1.10
C ASN A 141 13.60 -4.54 0.18
N LYS A 142 14.76 -4.97 0.67
CA LYS A 142 15.70 -5.79 -0.09
C LYS A 142 15.76 -7.22 0.43
N LEU A 143 16.08 -8.13 -0.46
CA LEU A 143 16.50 -9.48 -0.13
C LEU A 143 18.00 -9.51 0.13
N ASP A 144 18.42 -10.44 0.97
CA ASP A 144 19.84 -10.73 1.15
C ASP A 144 20.47 -11.21 -0.16
N SER A 145 21.75 -10.91 -0.37
CA SER A 145 22.48 -11.32 -1.58
C SER A 145 22.56 -12.83 -1.76
N THR A 146 22.50 -13.58 -0.67
CA THR A 146 22.55 -15.04 -0.64
C THR A 146 21.16 -15.68 -0.72
N PHE A 147 20.09 -14.88 -0.69
CA PHE A 147 18.73 -15.40 -0.72
C PHE A 147 18.42 -16.06 -2.06
N VAL A 148 18.04 -17.33 -1.99
CA VAL A 148 17.53 -18.14 -3.11
C VAL A 148 16.28 -18.87 -2.61
N PRO A 149 15.13 -18.77 -3.31
CA PRO A 149 13.95 -19.57 -2.96
C PRO A 149 14.26 -21.07 -3.01
N SER A 150 13.89 -21.80 -1.96
CA SER A 150 14.21 -23.24 -1.85
C SER A 150 13.38 -24.15 -2.76
N ASN A 151 12.31 -23.62 -3.35
CA ASN A 151 11.29 -24.37 -4.09
C ASN A 151 11.17 -23.91 -5.55
N LEU A 152 12.26 -23.45 -6.16
CA LEU A 152 12.27 -23.07 -7.57
C LEU A 152 12.03 -24.28 -8.48
N THR A 153 11.21 -24.11 -9.49
CA THR A 153 10.87 -25.14 -10.47
C THR A 153 10.79 -24.57 -11.88
N LEU A 154 11.16 -25.37 -12.86
CA LEU A 154 11.19 -25.01 -14.28
C LEU A 154 9.77 -24.81 -14.82
N LEU A 155 9.58 -23.78 -15.65
CA LEU A 155 8.36 -23.54 -16.40
C LEU A 155 8.38 -24.31 -17.72
N ASP A 156 7.34 -25.07 -17.98
CA ASP A 156 7.14 -25.93 -19.16
C ASP A 156 5.98 -25.44 -20.04
N ASN A 157 5.13 -24.54 -19.52
CA ASN A 157 3.98 -24.03 -20.25
C ASN A 157 4.12 -22.53 -20.53
N CYS A 158 3.67 -22.07 -21.69
CA CYS A 158 3.76 -20.67 -22.13
C CYS A 158 5.14 -20.05 -21.88
N SER A 159 6.19 -20.83 -22.08
CA SER A 159 7.57 -20.45 -21.84
C SER A 159 8.45 -20.91 -23.01
N SER A 160 9.48 -20.13 -23.29
CA SER A 160 10.53 -20.50 -24.25
C SER A 160 11.89 -20.23 -23.62
N GLY A 161 12.67 -21.26 -23.38
CA GLY A 161 13.93 -21.21 -22.65
C GLY A 161 13.80 -21.62 -21.18
N GLU A 162 14.87 -21.45 -20.43
CA GLU A 162 14.94 -21.83 -19.03
C GLU A 162 14.41 -20.70 -18.15
N HIS A 163 13.18 -20.86 -17.65
CA HIS A 163 12.51 -19.94 -16.74
C HIS A 163 12.06 -20.70 -15.49
N TYR A 164 12.27 -20.09 -14.34
CA TYR A 164 11.96 -20.69 -13.03
C TYR A 164 11.02 -19.80 -12.22
N LEU A 165 10.09 -20.40 -11.49
CA LEU A 165 9.28 -19.78 -10.45
C LEU A 165 9.28 -20.67 -9.20
N SER A 166 8.80 -20.15 -8.08
CA SER A 166 8.42 -20.98 -6.93
C SER A 166 7.31 -21.96 -7.34
N VAL A 167 7.23 -23.10 -6.66
CA VAL A 167 6.23 -24.16 -6.98
C VAL A 167 4.82 -23.61 -7.04
N ASP A 168 4.41 -22.75 -6.09
CA ASP A 168 3.05 -22.25 -6.04
C ASP A 168 2.80 -21.17 -7.10
N ALA A 169 3.75 -20.29 -7.36
CA ALA A 169 3.68 -19.36 -8.47
C ALA A 169 3.64 -20.05 -9.83
N LYS A 170 4.39 -21.18 -9.99
CA LYS A 170 4.30 -22.01 -11.21
C LYS A 170 2.91 -22.59 -11.39
N LYS A 171 2.30 -23.18 -10.35
CA LYS A 171 0.94 -23.73 -10.44
C LYS A 171 -0.05 -22.67 -10.90
N ALA A 172 -0.01 -21.49 -10.27
CA ALA A 172 -0.84 -20.35 -10.64
C ALA A 172 -0.61 -19.90 -12.09
N TYR A 173 0.66 -19.88 -12.54
CA TYR A 173 1.00 -19.54 -13.92
C TYR A 173 0.55 -20.58 -14.92
N ASP A 174 0.63 -21.87 -14.60
CA ASP A 174 0.15 -22.96 -15.47
C ASP A 174 -1.37 -22.83 -15.69
N GLU A 175 -2.13 -22.49 -14.65
CA GLU A 175 -3.57 -22.23 -14.77
C GLU A 175 -3.87 -20.98 -15.62
N LEU A 176 -3.13 -19.91 -15.42
CA LEU A 176 -3.22 -18.68 -16.21
C LEU A 176 -2.89 -18.95 -17.69
N CYS A 177 -1.82 -19.68 -17.95
CA CYS A 177 -1.41 -20.10 -19.29
C CYS A 177 -2.51 -20.91 -19.99
N LYS A 178 -3.03 -21.94 -19.31
CA LYS A 178 -4.13 -22.75 -19.84
C LYS A 178 -5.35 -21.90 -20.18
N ALA A 179 -5.73 -20.99 -19.31
CA ALA A 179 -6.87 -20.09 -19.54
C ALA A 179 -6.61 -19.15 -20.73
N SER A 180 -5.42 -18.57 -20.83
CA SER A 180 -5.05 -17.71 -21.96
C SER A 180 -5.13 -18.45 -23.29
N LEU A 181 -4.66 -19.68 -23.36
CA LEU A 181 -4.73 -20.51 -24.57
C LEU A 181 -6.16 -20.87 -24.96
N ASN A 182 -7.03 -21.17 -23.98
CA ASN A 182 -8.45 -21.41 -24.23
C ASN A 182 -9.16 -20.20 -24.86
N ASP A 183 -8.73 -18.99 -24.49
CA ASP A 183 -9.25 -17.75 -25.03
C ASP A 183 -8.48 -17.30 -26.30
N ASN A 184 -7.63 -18.15 -26.89
CA ASN A 184 -6.78 -17.84 -28.03
C ASN A 184 -5.81 -16.68 -27.80
N MET A 185 -5.36 -16.47 -26.56
CA MET A 185 -4.33 -15.51 -26.19
C MET A 185 -2.98 -16.22 -26.11
N LYS A 186 -2.02 -15.77 -26.90
CA LYS A 186 -0.70 -16.40 -27.01
C LYS A 186 0.32 -15.60 -26.21
N ILE A 187 0.39 -15.86 -24.91
CA ILE A 187 1.41 -15.30 -24.02
C ILE A 187 2.63 -16.20 -23.92
N SER A 188 3.77 -15.62 -23.55
CA SER A 188 4.98 -16.37 -23.20
C SER A 188 5.78 -15.59 -22.16
N VAL A 189 6.55 -16.31 -21.34
CA VAL A 189 7.49 -15.71 -20.39
C VAL A 189 8.62 -15.03 -21.14
N ASN A 190 8.97 -13.83 -20.70
CA ASN A 190 10.13 -13.08 -21.16
C ASN A 190 11.24 -13.06 -20.11
N SER A 191 10.89 -13.00 -18.82
CA SER A 191 11.80 -13.07 -17.68
C SER A 191 11.05 -13.66 -16.48
N SER A 192 11.78 -14.36 -15.61
CA SER A 192 11.23 -15.02 -14.42
C SER A 192 12.20 -14.89 -13.25
N TYR A 193 12.38 -15.88 -12.39
CA TYR A 193 13.40 -15.85 -11.35
C TYR A 193 14.75 -15.37 -11.90
N ARG A 194 15.37 -14.48 -11.13
CA ARG A 194 16.70 -13.94 -11.41
C ARG A 194 17.49 -13.85 -10.10
N SER A 195 18.61 -14.54 -10.01
CA SER A 195 19.49 -14.48 -8.83
C SER A 195 20.05 -13.07 -8.61
N TYR A 196 20.56 -12.81 -7.41
CA TYR A 196 21.26 -11.56 -7.09
C TYR A 196 22.38 -11.26 -8.11
N GLU A 197 23.26 -12.24 -8.36
CA GLU A 197 24.37 -12.12 -9.32
C GLU A 197 23.87 -11.83 -10.75
N SER A 198 22.82 -12.52 -11.17
CA SER A 198 22.22 -12.28 -12.49
C SER A 198 21.63 -10.87 -12.59
N GLN A 199 21.00 -10.38 -11.52
CA GLN A 199 20.52 -8.99 -11.46
C GLN A 199 21.67 -7.98 -11.50
N GLU A 200 22.80 -8.28 -10.85
CA GLU A 200 23.99 -7.45 -10.87
C GLU A 200 24.56 -7.33 -12.30
N ASN A 201 24.62 -8.43 -13.04
CA ASN A 201 25.03 -8.44 -14.43
C ASN A 201 24.10 -7.58 -15.31
N VAL A 202 22.78 -7.68 -15.12
CA VAL A 202 21.78 -6.85 -15.82
C VAL A 202 21.98 -5.38 -15.47
N TYR A 203 22.12 -5.05 -14.20
CA TYR A 203 22.32 -3.68 -13.73
C TYR A 203 23.59 -3.07 -14.34
N ASN A 204 24.73 -3.75 -14.25
CA ASN A 204 26.00 -3.29 -14.78
C ASN A 204 25.98 -3.16 -16.31
N TYR A 205 25.30 -4.04 -17.01
CA TYR A 205 25.11 -3.93 -18.46
C TYR A 205 24.38 -2.65 -18.85
N TYR A 206 23.25 -2.36 -18.21
CA TYR A 206 22.48 -1.14 -18.51
C TYR A 206 23.18 0.14 -18.01
N LEU A 207 23.89 0.06 -16.87
CA LEU A 207 24.72 1.17 -16.38
C LEU A 207 25.78 1.58 -17.40
N LYS A 208 26.43 0.60 -18.03
CA LYS A 208 27.44 0.83 -19.06
C LYS A 208 26.84 1.43 -20.33
N LEU A 209 25.63 1.01 -20.72
CA LEU A 209 24.98 1.47 -21.97
C LEU A 209 24.34 2.84 -21.85
N TYR A 210 23.65 3.11 -20.73
CA TYR A 210 22.75 4.25 -20.61
C TYR A 210 23.05 5.17 -19.43
N GLY A 211 24.00 4.80 -18.58
CA GLY A 211 24.43 5.61 -17.44
C GLY A 211 23.52 5.50 -16.21
N LYS A 212 23.98 6.20 -15.14
CA LYS A 212 23.39 6.12 -13.80
C LYS A 212 21.91 6.53 -13.74
N SER A 213 21.55 7.66 -14.36
CA SER A 213 20.17 8.17 -14.35
C SER A 213 19.16 7.19 -14.96
N TYR A 214 19.58 6.39 -15.94
CA TYR A 214 18.73 5.38 -16.55
C TYR A 214 18.50 4.20 -15.59
N VAL A 215 19.57 3.62 -15.03
CA VAL A 215 19.44 2.46 -14.16
C VAL A 215 18.68 2.78 -12.88
N GLU A 216 18.88 3.94 -12.28
CA GLU A 216 18.12 4.38 -11.09
C GLU A 216 16.61 4.45 -11.34
N LYS A 217 16.22 4.72 -12.58
CA LYS A 217 14.81 4.84 -12.94
C LYS A 217 14.18 3.53 -13.41
N TYR A 218 14.92 2.71 -14.16
CA TYR A 218 14.33 1.60 -14.92
C TYR A 218 14.87 0.22 -14.55
N VAL A 219 15.96 0.12 -13.78
CA VAL A 219 16.58 -1.16 -13.46
C VAL A 219 16.70 -1.31 -11.95
N ALA A 220 16.12 -2.37 -11.41
CA ALA A 220 16.26 -2.64 -9.99
C ALA A 220 17.72 -2.91 -9.62
N THR A 221 18.18 -2.29 -8.52
CA THR A 221 19.48 -2.62 -7.93
C THR A 221 19.49 -4.07 -7.43
N PRO A 222 20.61 -4.81 -7.47
CA PRO A 222 20.71 -6.16 -6.91
C PRO A 222 20.18 -6.22 -5.47
N GLY A 223 19.38 -7.24 -5.18
CA GLY A 223 18.67 -7.39 -3.90
C GLY A 223 17.31 -6.68 -3.85
N TYR A 224 17.04 -5.72 -4.71
CA TYR A 224 15.79 -4.95 -4.73
C TYR A 224 14.84 -5.37 -5.87
N SER A 225 15.16 -6.44 -6.57
CA SER A 225 14.37 -6.98 -7.67
C SER A 225 13.38 -8.02 -7.19
N GLU A 226 12.11 -7.86 -7.54
CA GLU A 226 11.06 -8.87 -7.28
C GLU A 226 11.37 -10.21 -7.98
N HIS A 227 12.15 -10.21 -9.05
CA HIS A 227 12.57 -11.45 -9.74
C HIS A 227 13.39 -12.39 -8.85
N GLN A 228 14.08 -11.88 -7.82
CA GLN A 228 14.83 -12.73 -6.88
C GLN A 228 13.90 -13.54 -5.96
N THR A 229 12.62 -13.15 -5.83
CA THR A 229 11.65 -13.89 -5.03
C THR A 229 11.20 -15.21 -5.66
N GLY A 230 11.31 -15.36 -6.98
CA GLY A 230 10.67 -16.45 -7.71
C GLY A 230 9.14 -16.35 -7.79
N LEU A 231 8.56 -15.21 -7.42
CA LEU A 231 7.10 -14.98 -7.41
C LEU A 231 6.64 -14.09 -8.56
N CYS A 232 7.56 -13.48 -9.31
CA CYS A 232 7.20 -12.59 -10.40
C CYS A 232 7.77 -13.05 -11.74
N LEU A 233 7.11 -12.62 -12.81
CA LEU A 233 7.53 -12.88 -14.18
C LEU A 233 7.13 -11.71 -15.10
N ASP A 234 7.93 -11.50 -16.14
CA ASP A 234 7.59 -10.64 -17.25
C ASP A 234 6.98 -11.48 -18.38
N VAL A 235 5.85 -11.00 -18.92
CA VAL A 235 5.13 -11.69 -19.99
C VAL A 235 5.25 -10.89 -21.30
N LYS A 236 5.32 -11.61 -22.41
CA LYS A 236 5.24 -11.04 -23.77
C LYS A 236 4.11 -11.67 -24.55
N SER A 237 3.63 -10.96 -25.58
CA SER A 237 2.75 -11.52 -26.59
C SER A 237 3.57 -12.26 -27.65
N LEU A 238 3.06 -13.39 -28.13
CA LEU A 238 3.58 -14.06 -29.33
C LEU A 238 2.92 -13.57 -30.63
N SER A 239 1.89 -12.71 -30.52
CA SER A 239 1.17 -12.14 -31.65
C SER A 239 1.51 -10.68 -31.93
N SER A 240 2.26 -10.01 -31.03
CA SER A 240 2.67 -8.60 -31.18
C SER A 240 4.04 -8.34 -30.57
N ASN A 241 4.84 -7.52 -31.25
CA ASN A 241 6.14 -7.07 -30.72
C ASN A 241 6.01 -6.01 -29.61
N ILE A 242 4.85 -5.37 -29.49
CA ILE A 242 4.56 -4.39 -28.44
C ILE A 242 3.46 -4.96 -27.56
N PHE A 243 3.84 -5.52 -26.40
CA PHE A 243 2.92 -6.21 -25.50
C PHE A 243 1.74 -5.32 -25.10
N ARG A 244 1.99 -4.09 -24.70
CA ARG A 244 0.95 -3.12 -24.27
C ARG A 244 -0.15 -2.88 -25.31
N ASN A 245 0.16 -3.01 -26.61
CA ASN A 245 -0.78 -2.80 -27.71
C ASN A 245 -1.41 -4.11 -28.19
N SER A 246 -1.21 -5.21 -27.47
CA SER A 246 -1.72 -6.52 -27.86
C SER A 246 -3.03 -6.86 -27.14
N LYS A 247 -3.82 -7.72 -27.76
CA LYS A 247 -5.01 -8.32 -27.13
C LYS A 247 -4.66 -9.16 -25.90
N GLU A 248 -3.47 -9.74 -25.87
CA GLU A 248 -2.94 -10.49 -24.74
C GLU A 248 -2.74 -9.59 -23.52
N TYR A 249 -2.28 -8.35 -23.69
CA TYR A 249 -2.17 -7.38 -22.60
C TYR A 249 -3.53 -7.03 -22.01
N GLU A 250 -4.50 -6.71 -22.84
CA GLU A 250 -5.87 -6.41 -22.40
C GLU A 250 -6.50 -7.61 -21.66
N TRP A 251 -6.30 -8.81 -22.20
CA TRP A 251 -6.75 -10.02 -21.56
C TRP A 251 -6.08 -10.22 -20.19
N MET A 252 -4.76 -10.01 -20.07
CA MET A 252 -4.03 -10.09 -18.82
C MET A 252 -4.55 -9.11 -17.77
N LEU A 253 -4.85 -7.87 -18.15
CA LEU A 253 -5.44 -6.87 -17.24
C LEU A 253 -6.75 -7.34 -16.61
N ASN A 254 -7.57 -8.05 -17.39
CA ASN A 254 -8.91 -8.50 -16.99
C ASN A 254 -8.94 -9.89 -16.32
N ASN A 255 -7.84 -10.63 -16.37
CA ASN A 255 -7.85 -12.04 -15.95
C ASN A 255 -6.71 -12.43 -15.01
N ALA A 256 -5.52 -11.83 -15.06
CA ALA A 256 -4.36 -12.29 -14.30
C ALA A 256 -4.60 -12.36 -12.78
N TYR A 257 -5.34 -11.42 -12.23
CA TYR A 257 -5.68 -11.38 -10.81
C TYR A 257 -6.51 -12.58 -10.33
N LYS A 258 -7.26 -13.23 -11.21
CA LYS A 258 -8.05 -14.44 -10.91
C LYS A 258 -7.15 -15.65 -10.62
N TYR A 259 -5.89 -15.58 -11.04
CA TYR A 259 -4.84 -16.56 -10.85
C TYR A 259 -3.76 -16.10 -9.88
N GLY A 260 -4.04 -15.04 -9.08
CA GLY A 260 -3.13 -14.53 -8.07
C GLY A 260 -2.04 -13.57 -8.57
N PHE A 261 -2.03 -13.21 -9.87
CA PHE A 261 -1.07 -12.25 -10.41
C PHE A 261 -1.63 -10.84 -10.50
N ILE A 262 -0.85 -9.87 -10.09
CA ILE A 262 -1.17 -8.44 -10.22
C ILE A 262 -0.22 -7.76 -11.20
N LEU A 263 -0.72 -6.78 -11.94
CA LEU A 263 0.13 -5.92 -12.76
C LEU A 263 0.92 -4.96 -11.86
N ARG A 264 2.24 -5.13 -11.83
CA ARG A 264 3.10 -4.38 -10.92
C ARG A 264 3.42 -2.98 -11.41
N TYR A 265 3.61 -2.83 -12.72
CA TYR A 265 3.97 -1.56 -13.37
C TYR A 265 3.02 -1.27 -14.52
N PRO A 266 1.92 -0.53 -14.26
CA PRO A 266 0.88 -0.27 -15.27
C PRO A 266 1.30 0.76 -16.35
N ASN A 267 2.40 1.54 -16.13
CA ASN A 267 2.87 2.61 -17.03
C ASN A 267 4.36 2.50 -17.33
#